data_f13195d1e0b0400315a060289149fb91
#
_entry.id   f13195d1e0b0400315a060289149fb91
#
_cell.length_a   1.000
_cell.length_b   1.000
_cell.length_c   1.000
_cell.angle_alpha   90.00
_cell.angle_beta   90.00
_cell.angle_gamma   90.00
#
_symmetry.space_group_name_H-M   'P 1'
#
loop_
_entity.id
_entity.type
_entity.pdbx_description
1 polymer ?
#
loop_
_entity_poly.entity_id
_entity_poly.type
_entity_poly.pdbx_seq_one_letter_code
_entity_poly.pdbx_strand_id
1 'polypeptide(L)'
;VPQAHLTLDPSFRIAPVNRRLFGSFVEHMGRCVYTGIYEPGHPAADDNGFRTDVLELTREMGVSVVRYPGGNFVSGYRWEDGVGPDRPSRLDLAWRQIETNAFGLNEFMTWTRAAGVEPMMAVNLGTRGIQEACDLLEYANHPSGTQWSDLRVKHGVTNPYGIKLWCLGNEMDGPWQIGHKSAHEYGRLANETAKAMRLVDPDIELVLCGSSNSGMPTFGAWEATVLEHAYDAVDYLSLHNYYEENGDLPGFLCSAVDMDRYISAIVATADHIGAKLRRKKKINLSFDEWNVWYQSRFTGRERSPFQETPELIEDTFTAADAVVVGDFLITLLRHADRVSIACQAQLANIIAPIRTKPGGPAWRQTIFHPFALTARHARGTVLRVEPFGPLLETKRYGEAPALSAVATVDGSQVALFAVNRSPDQDLDLTARLPAAVRPVSASVIAAGDDPHRVEALPQPLTVQADGDRLTARLPAASWTMILAECENLLDHNKL
;
A
#
# COMPACT_ATOMS: atom_id res chain seq x y z
N VAL A 1 -19.86 13.91 -26.52
CA VAL A 1 -19.09 13.44 -25.34
C VAL A 1 -20.11 12.96 -24.31
N PRO A 2 -19.98 11.73 -23.80
CA PRO A 2 -20.86 11.20 -22.75
C PRO A 2 -20.82 12.06 -21.49
N GLN A 3 -21.94 12.12 -20.78
CA GLN A 3 -22.10 12.89 -19.56
C GLN A 3 -21.92 12.00 -18.34
N ALA A 4 -21.24 12.52 -17.32
CA ALA A 4 -21.10 11.87 -16.04
C ALA A 4 -21.43 12.87 -14.91
N HIS A 5 -22.10 12.39 -13.88
CA HIS A 5 -22.59 13.24 -12.78
C HIS A 5 -22.23 12.61 -11.44
N LEU A 6 -21.97 13.46 -10.46
CA LEU A 6 -21.86 13.07 -9.06
C LEU A 6 -22.34 14.20 -8.14
N THR A 7 -22.74 13.83 -6.95
CA THR A 7 -23.13 14.77 -5.90
C THR A 7 -22.20 14.59 -4.70
N LEU A 8 -21.67 15.68 -4.21
CA LEU A 8 -20.84 15.77 -3.02
C LEU A 8 -21.67 16.37 -1.90
N ASP A 9 -22.08 15.55 -0.94
CA ASP A 9 -22.83 16.00 0.22
C ASP A 9 -22.10 15.61 1.51
N PRO A 10 -21.68 16.58 2.33
CA PRO A 10 -20.99 16.31 3.60
C PRO A 10 -21.81 15.53 4.63
N SER A 11 -23.12 15.37 4.42
CA SER A 11 -23.96 14.49 5.24
C SER A 11 -23.68 13.00 4.99
N PHE A 12 -23.16 12.66 3.82
CA PHE A 12 -22.82 11.27 3.45
C PHE A 12 -21.32 11.03 3.62
N ARG A 13 -20.93 10.70 4.83
CA ARG A 13 -19.53 10.45 5.21
C ARG A 13 -19.24 8.97 5.23
N ILE A 14 -18.02 8.59 4.82
CA ILE A 14 -17.49 7.23 4.97
C ILE A 14 -16.69 7.16 6.28
N ALA A 15 -15.55 7.85 6.34
CA ALA A 15 -14.65 7.86 7.48
C ALA A 15 -13.65 9.03 7.37
N PRO A 16 -12.95 9.39 8.46
CA PRO A 16 -11.75 10.21 8.37
C PRO A 16 -10.70 9.56 7.50
N VAL A 17 -9.93 10.35 6.75
CA VAL A 17 -8.79 9.85 5.98
C VAL A 17 -7.72 9.34 6.94
N ASN A 18 -7.48 8.03 6.95
CA ASN A 18 -6.37 7.45 7.68
C ASN A 18 -5.08 7.64 6.87
N ARG A 19 -4.07 8.27 7.47
CA ARG A 19 -2.79 8.51 6.79
C ARG A 19 -2.05 7.22 6.41
N ARG A 20 -2.27 6.14 7.14
CA ARG A 20 -1.71 4.81 6.83
C ARG A 20 -2.22 4.20 5.52
N LEU A 21 -3.20 4.82 4.85
CA LEU A 21 -3.59 4.46 3.48
C LEU A 21 -2.52 4.81 2.43
N PHE A 22 -1.58 5.67 2.78
CA PHE A 22 -0.49 6.10 1.90
C PHE A 22 0.83 5.48 2.32
N GLY A 23 0.83 4.17 2.51
CA GLY A 23 2.00 3.40 2.86
C GLY A 23 2.78 2.88 1.66
N SER A 24 3.96 2.39 1.94
CA SER A 24 4.83 1.72 1.00
C SER A 24 5.46 0.48 1.61
N PHE A 25 6.28 -0.22 0.85
CA PHE A 25 6.86 -1.49 1.22
C PHE A 25 8.33 -1.55 0.82
N VAL A 26 9.17 -2.01 1.72
CA VAL A 26 10.60 -2.25 1.51
C VAL A 26 10.91 -3.69 1.87
N GLU A 27 11.41 -4.44 0.90
CA GLU A 27 11.81 -5.82 1.06
C GLU A 27 13.27 -6.02 0.71
N HIS A 28 13.96 -6.93 1.40
CA HIS A 28 15.25 -7.45 0.97
C HIS A 28 15.08 -8.31 -0.29
N MET A 29 14.89 -7.63 -1.40
CA MET A 29 14.60 -8.20 -2.71
C MET A 29 15.29 -7.38 -3.80
N GLY A 30 16.15 -8.00 -4.58
CA GLY A 30 16.85 -7.30 -5.64
C GLY A 30 17.53 -6.03 -5.15
N ARG A 31 17.24 -4.91 -5.78
CA ARG A 31 17.82 -3.60 -5.47
C ARG A 31 16.88 -2.66 -4.69
N CYS A 32 15.91 -3.20 -3.95
CA CYS A 32 15.02 -2.34 -3.16
C CYS A 32 15.76 -1.70 -1.98
N VAL A 33 16.50 -2.49 -1.20
CA VAL A 33 17.34 -2.00 -0.10
C VAL A 33 18.69 -1.53 -0.61
N TYR A 34 19.52 -2.46 -1.08
CA TYR A 34 20.88 -2.15 -1.56
C TYR A 34 20.83 -1.50 -2.94
N THR A 35 21.52 -0.37 -3.07
CA THR A 35 21.47 0.56 -4.21
C THR A 35 20.09 1.19 -4.49
N GLY A 36 19.12 0.88 -3.64
CA GLY A 36 17.81 1.53 -3.59
C GLY A 36 17.79 2.60 -2.50
N ILE A 37 17.35 2.24 -1.27
CA ILE A 37 17.30 3.18 -0.15
C ILE A 37 18.67 3.32 0.57
N TYR A 38 19.55 2.35 0.42
CA TYR A 38 20.84 2.23 1.11
C TYR A 38 21.96 1.92 0.11
N GLU A 39 22.93 2.82 0.04
CA GLU A 39 24.09 2.69 -0.86
C GLU A 39 25.28 3.46 -0.25
N PRO A 40 25.99 2.87 0.73
CA PRO A 40 27.18 3.50 1.28
C PRO A 40 28.22 3.82 0.21
N GLY A 41 28.78 5.03 0.24
CA GLY A 41 29.73 5.51 -0.78
C GLY A 41 29.09 6.15 -2.01
N HIS A 42 27.76 6.17 -2.12
CA HIS A 42 27.07 6.95 -3.17
C HIS A 42 27.29 8.46 -2.92
N PRO A 43 27.44 9.30 -3.98
CA PRO A 43 27.62 10.75 -3.81
C PRO A 43 26.51 11.45 -3.02
N ALA A 44 25.29 10.93 -3.06
CA ALA A 44 24.14 11.41 -2.28
C ALA A 44 23.87 10.56 -1.02
N ALA A 45 24.82 9.72 -0.54
CA ALA A 45 24.66 9.03 0.71
C ALA A 45 24.93 9.94 1.90
N ASP A 46 24.12 9.82 2.97
CA ASP A 46 24.43 10.42 4.26
C ASP A 46 25.47 9.58 5.03
N ASP A 47 25.81 10.00 6.24
CA ASP A 47 26.77 9.30 7.10
C ASP A 47 26.31 7.87 7.50
N ASN A 48 25.01 7.57 7.38
CA ASN A 48 24.44 6.24 7.61
C ASN A 48 24.42 5.36 6.33
N GLY A 49 24.82 5.90 5.20
CA GLY A 49 24.76 5.23 3.91
C GLY A 49 23.38 5.28 3.23
N PHE A 50 22.46 6.13 3.72
CA PHE A 50 21.13 6.27 3.10
C PHE A 50 21.19 7.23 1.93
N ARG A 51 20.55 6.84 0.83
CA ARG A 51 20.38 7.69 -0.37
C ARG A 51 19.48 8.88 -0.05
N THR A 52 20.04 10.07 0.10
CA THR A 52 19.28 11.30 0.44
C THR A 52 18.33 11.70 -0.68
N ASP A 53 18.69 11.47 -1.93
CA ASP A 53 17.82 11.69 -3.08
C ASP A 53 16.56 10.79 -3.03
N VAL A 54 16.68 9.54 -2.59
CA VAL A 54 15.54 8.64 -2.37
C VAL A 54 14.72 9.06 -1.16
N LEU A 55 15.37 9.51 -0.06
CA LEU A 55 14.67 10.05 1.11
C LEU A 55 13.82 11.28 0.75
N GLU A 56 14.35 12.17 -0.08
CA GLU A 56 13.62 13.36 -0.55
C GLU A 56 12.40 12.96 -1.39
N LEU A 57 12.56 12.02 -2.32
CA LEU A 57 11.45 11.49 -3.11
C LEU A 57 10.41 10.78 -2.25
N THR A 58 10.82 10.04 -1.23
CA THR A 58 9.91 9.36 -0.28
C THR A 58 9.04 10.37 0.47
N ARG A 59 9.64 11.48 0.94
CA ARG A 59 8.90 12.56 1.60
C ARG A 59 7.99 13.31 0.64
N GLU A 60 8.47 13.61 -0.57
CA GLU A 60 7.66 14.25 -1.62
C GLU A 60 6.44 13.42 -1.99
N MET A 61 6.62 12.11 -2.10
CA MET A 61 5.53 11.16 -2.38
C MET A 61 4.49 11.14 -1.25
N GLY A 62 4.85 11.54 -0.03
CA GLY A 62 3.96 11.58 1.12
C GLY A 62 3.71 10.21 1.75
N VAL A 63 4.67 9.31 1.62
CA VAL A 63 4.63 8.00 2.28
C VAL A 63 4.53 8.17 3.79
N SER A 64 3.62 7.45 4.42
CA SER A 64 3.28 7.59 5.84
C SER A 64 3.71 6.41 6.70
N VAL A 65 3.68 5.21 6.15
CA VAL A 65 4.06 3.95 6.81
C VAL A 65 4.85 3.10 5.82
N VAL A 66 5.85 2.37 6.31
CA VAL A 66 6.65 1.46 5.49
C VAL A 66 6.71 0.08 6.14
N ARG A 67 6.24 -0.92 5.40
CA ARG A 67 6.31 -2.33 5.77
C ARG A 67 7.70 -2.90 5.46
N TYR A 68 8.26 -3.69 6.39
CA TYR A 68 9.62 -4.25 6.35
C TYR A 68 9.70 -5.54 7.19
N PRO A 69 10.59 -6.51 6.99
CA PRO A 69 11.71 -6.56 6.04
C PRO A 69 11.34 -7.23 4.71
N GLY A 70 10.10 -7.61 4.55
CA GLY A 70 9.65 -8.26 3.34
C GLY A 70 8.28 -8.89 3.48
N GLY A 71 7.90 -9.33 2.39
CA GLY A 71 7.14 -10.30 1.71
C GLY A 71 7.73 -11.71 1.84
N ASN A 72 8.05 -12.33 0.72
CA ASN A 72 8.57 -13.70 0.73
C ASN A 72 9.88 -13.84 1.50
N PHE A 73 10.70 -12.80 1.52
CA PHE A 73 11.96 -12.78 2.27
C PHE A 73 11.78 -13.08 3.76
N VAL A 74 10.75 -12.52 4.42
CA VAL A 74 10.60 -12.65 5.87
C VAL A 74 10.45 -14.10 6.33
N SER A 75 9.88 -14.97 5.50
CA SER A 75 9.62 -16.37 5.86
C SER A 75 10.87 -17.24 5.96
N GLY A 76 12.01 -16.75 5.47
CA GLY A 76 13.32 -17.38 5.64
C GLY A 76 14.31 -16.57 6.46
N TYR A 77 13.92 -15.38 6.93
CA TYR A 77 14.84 -14.42 7.53
C TYR A 77 15.12 -14.69 9.00
N ARG A 78 16.39 -14.48 9.37
CA ARG A 78 16.89 -14.47 10.75
C ARG A 78 17.25 -13.03 11.10
N TRP A 79 16.39 -12.35 11.84
CA TRP A 79 16.55 -10.94 12.15
C TRP A 79 17.83 -10.62 12.95
N GLU A 80 18.32 -11.60 13.75
CA GLU A 80 19.54 -11.48 14.55
C GLU A 80 20.79 -11.29 13.69
N ASP A 81 20.80 -11.86 12.47
CA ASP A 81 21.89 -11.67 11.52
C ASP A 81 22.00 -10.21 11.01
N GLY A 82 20.89 -9.46 11.09
CA GLY A 82 20.77 -8.09 10.64
C GLY A 82 21.00 -7.02 11.74
N VAL A 83 21.50 -7.40 12.93
CA VAL A 83 21.79 -6.45 14.03
C VAL A 83 23.18 -6.69 14.62
N GLY A 84 23.76 -5.65 15.24
CA GLY A 84 25.09 -5.74 15.84
C GLY A 84 26.22 -5.76 14.81
N PRO A 85 27.46 -6.08 15.24
CA PRO A 85 28.66 -6.03 14.39
C PRO A 85 28.83 -7.26 13.49
N ASP A 86 28.31 -8.42 13.91
CA ASP A 86 28.45 -9.67 13.18
C ASP A 86 27.29 -9.83 12.19
N ARG A 87 27.58 -9.69 10.90
CA ARG A 87 26.63 -9.68 9.80
C ARG A 87 26.97 -10.81 8.81
N PRO A 88 26.54 -12.06 9.08
CA PRO A 88 26.86 -13.18 8.19
C PRO A 88 26.06 -13.06 6.89
N SER A 89 26.75 -13.29 5.75
CA SER A 89 26.05 -13.46 4.48
C SER A 89 25.27 -14.78 4.47
N ARG A 90 24.04 -14.72 3.96
CA ARG A 90 23.12 -15.87 3.88
C ARG A 90 22.60 -16.06 2.47
N LEU A 91 22.27 -17.30 2.13
CA LEU A 91 21.42 -17.57 0.98
C LEU A 91 19.99 -17.18 1.31
N ASP A 92 19.46 -16.23 0.58
CA ASP A 92 18.03 -15.96 0.56
C ASP A 92 17.36 -16.87 -0.47
N LEU A 93 16.53 -17.79 0.00
CA LEU A 93 15.88 -18.78 -0.83
C LEU A 93 14.63 -18.24 -1.52
N ALA A 94 14.03 -17.17 -0.96
CA ALA A 94 12.83 -16.57 -1.53
C ALA A 94 13.13 -15.92 -2.89
N TRP A 95 14.17 -15.10 -2.95
CA TRP A 95 14.52 -14.35 -4.17
C TRP A 95 15.81 -14.83 -4.83
N ARG A 96 16.38 -15.92 -4.32
CA ARG A 96 17.58 -16.55 -4.85
C ARG A 96 18.74 -15.55 -4.97
N GLN A 97 19.01 -14.89 -3.87
CA GLN A 97 20.08 -13.89 -3.76
C GLN A 97 20.98 -14.19 -2.55
N ILE A 98 22.11 -13.51 -2.48
CA ILE A 98 22.96 -13.48 -1.29
C ILE A 98 22.59 -12.26 -0.49
N GLU A 99 22.07 -12.46 0.73
CA GLU A 99 21.79 -11.38 1.67
C GLU A 99 23.02 -11.15 2.55
N THR A 100 23.57 -9.93 2.47
CA THR A 100 24.77 -9.56 3.22
C THR A 100 24.49 -9.15 4.65
N ASN A 101 23.22 -8.89 4.99
CA ASN A 101 22.76 -8.36 6.28
C ASN A 101 23.41 -7.01 6.67
N ALA A 102 23.98 -6.27 5.71
CA ALA A 102 24.57 -4.94 5.96
C ALA A 102 23.52 -3.90 6.37
N PHE A 103 22.27 -4.15 6.06
CA PHE A 103 21.10 -3.35 6.46
C PHE A 103 20.13 -4.27 7.21
N GLY A 104 19.72 -3.88 8.41
CA GLY A 104 18.76 -4.63 9.22
C GLY A 104 17.86 -3.70 10.04
N LEU A 105 17.34 -4.20 11.16
CA LEU A 105 16.37 -3.46 11.96
C LEU A 105 16.86 -2.08 12.41
N ASN A 106 18.11 -1.99 12.89
CA ASN A 106 18.64 -0.73 13.43
C ASN A 106 18.82 0.32 12.33
N GLU A 107 19.31 -0.09 11.17
CA GLU A 107 19.42 0.77 9.99
C GLU A 107 18.04 1.19 9.50
N PHE A 108 17.09 0.25 9.43
CA PHE A 108 15.70 0.54 9.02
C PHE A 108 15.04 1.55 9.96
N MET A 109 15.17 1.39 11.28
CA MET A 109 14.59 2.33 12.24
C MET A 109 15.23 3.72 12.18
N THR A 110 16.51 3.82 11.85
CA THR A 110 17.19 5.08 11.59
C THR A 110 16.69 5.71 10.29
N TRP A 111 16.53 4.90 9.26
CA TRP A 111 15.98 5.32 7.97
C TRP A 111 14.54 5.83 8.09
N THR A 112 13.66 5.13 8.85
CA THR A 112 12.26 5.57 9.04
C THR A 112 12.17 6.93 9.71
N ARG A 113 13.05 7.23 10.68
CA ARG A 113 13.13 8.56 11.31
C ARG A 113 13.58 9.62 10.30
N ALA A 114 14.58 9.31 9.48
CA ALA A 114 15.05 10.20 8.43
C ALA A 114 13.95 10.44 7.36
N ALA A 115 13.21 9.42 6.99
CA ALA A 115 12.11 9.52 6.03
C ALA A 115 10.84 10.19 6.61
N GLY A 116 10.67 10.17 7.93
CA GLY A 116 9.46 10.64 8.62
C GLY A 116 8.28 9.70 8.46
N VAL A 117 8.51 8.39 8.44
CA VAL A 117 7.50 7.34 8.23
C VAL A 117 7.35 6.43 9.46
N GLU A 118 6.16 5.87 9.63
CA GLU A 118 5.89 4.87 10.66
C GLU A 118 6.43 3.49 10.21
N PRO A 119 7.14 2.74 11.07
CA PRO A 119 7.54 1.38 10.76
C PRO A 119 6.38 0.38 10.91
N MET A 120 6.26 -0.56 9.99
CA MET A 120 5.38 -1.72 10.05
C MET A 120 6.23 -2.98 9.84
N MET A 121 6.43 -3.75 10.91
CA MET A 121 7.35 -4.89 10.91
C MET A 121 6.62 -6.20 10.64
N ALA A 122 7.26 -7.11 9.89
CA ALA A 122 6.78 -8.48 9.75
C ALA A 122 7.69 -9.46 10.52
N VAL A 123 7.09 -10.46 11.15
CA VAL A 123 7.80 -11.56 11.82
C VAL A 123 7.80 -12.82 10.96
N ASN A 124 8.84 -13.64 11.11
CA ASN A 124 8.96 -14.90 10.38
C ASN A 124 8.07 -15.98 11.01
N LEU A 125 6.95 -16.31 10.38
CA LEU A 125 6.12 -17.47 10.72
C LEU A 125 6.19 -18.60 9.68
N GLY A 126 7.14 -18.51 8.75
CA GLY A 126 7.44 -19.58 7.80
C GLY A 126 8.35 -20.64 8.40
N THR A 127 9.63 -20.30 8.58
CA THR A 127 10.67 -21.18 9.13
C THR A 127 10.87 -21.03 10.64
N ARG A 128 10.26 -20.02 11.27
CA ARG A 128 10.35 -19.71 12.70
C ARG A 128 8.94 -19.60 13.31
N GLY A 129 8.81 -19.08 14.49
CA GLY A 129 7.52 -19.10 15.19
C GLY A 129 7.43 -18.14 16.37
N ILE A 130 6.74 -18.59 17.42
CA ILE A 130 6.31 -17.76 18.57
C ILE A 130 7.52 -17.13 19.28
N GLN A 131 8.54 -17.95 19.59
CA GLN A 131 9.66 -17.47 20.40
C GLN A 131 10.44 -16.35 19.67
N GLU A 132 10.77 -16.58 18.42
CA GLU A 132 11.55 -15.61 17.65
C GLU A 132 10.79 -14.31 17.37
N ALA A 133 9.46 -14.39 17.24
CA ALA A 133 8.62 -13.19 17.14
C ALA A 133 8.65 -12.37 18.44
N CYS A 134 8.59 -13.05 19.59
CA CYS A 134 8.72 -12.43 20.90
C CYS A 134 10.12 -11.86 21.14
N ASP A 135 11.16 -12.58 20.75
CA ASP A 135 12.57 -12.14 20.87
C ASP A 135 12.83 -10.85 20.06
N LEU A 136 12.31 -10.78 18.84
CA LEU A 136 12.39 -9.57 18.02
C LEU A 136 11.63 -8.41 18.65
N LEU A 137 10.43 -8.65 19.14
CA LEU A 137 9.62 -7.62 19.81
C LEU A 137 10.29 -7.13 21.11
N GLU A 138 10.87 -8.05 21.90
CA GLU A 138 11.62 -7.72 23.11
C GLU A 138 12.86 -6.86 22.78
N TYR A 139 13.62 -7.26 21.74
CA TYR A 139 14.74 -6.46 21.25
C TYR A 139 14.28 -5.05 20.84
N ALA A 140 13.17 -4.95 20.13
CA ALA A 140 12.67 -3.68 19.60
C ALA A 140 12.05 -2.78 20.67
N ASN A 141 11.20 -3.32 21.55
CA ASN A 141 10.26 -2.53 22.34
C ASN A 141 10.48 -2.61 23.86
N HIS A 142 11.18 -3.65 24.37
CA HIS A 142 11.38 -3.73 25.81
C HIS A 142 12.49 -2.76 26.28
N PRO A 143 12.32 -2.03 27.39
CA PRO A 143 13.26 -1.00 27.79
C PRO A 143 14.68 -1.50 28.02
N SER A 144 14.90 -2.39 29.00
CA SER A 144 16.20 -2.97 29.36
C SER A 144 16.04 -4.02 30.44
N GLY A 145 17.14 -4.70 30.80
CA GLY A 145 17.16 -5.67 31.91
C GLY A 145 16.88 -7.11 31.48
N THR A 146 16.75 -7.35 30.18
CA THR A 146 16.57 -8.68 29.59
C THR A 146 17.59 -8.93 28.49
N GLN A 147 17.78 -10.20 28.11
CA GLN A 147 18.80 -10.57 27.13
C GLN A 147 18.72 -9.76 25.85
N TRP A 148 17.53 -9.66 25.24
CA TRP A 148 17.37 -9.00 23.94
C TRP A 148 17.34 -7.49 24.06
N SER A 149 16.71 -6.94 25.08
CA SER A 149 16.69 -5.48 25.29
C SER A 149 18.07 -4.95 25.63
N ASP A 150 18.86 -5.67 26.43
CA ASP A 150 20.24 -5.30 26.78
C ASP A 150 21.16 -5.46 25.58
N LEU A 151 20.88 -6.44 24.68
CA LEU A 151 21.60 -6.58 23.41
C LEU A 151 21.37 -5.35 22.52
N ARG A 152 20.13 -4.84 22.40
CA ARG A 152 19.86 -3.59 21.69
C ARG A 152 20.68 -2.43 22.26
N VAL A 153 20.69 -2.29 23.59
CA VAL A 153 21.49 -1.24 24.26
C VAL A 153 22.97 -1.39 23.94
N LYS A 154 23.50 -2.63 23.99
CA LYS A 154 24.88 -2.94 23.62
C LYS A 154 25.18 -2.60 22.16
N HIS A 155 24.19 -2.72 21.27
CA HIS A 155 24.31 -2.30 19.87
C HIS A 155 24.18 -0.79 19.67
N GLY A 156 24.16 0.01 20.75
CA GLY A 156 24.17 1.48 20.72
C GLY A 156 22.77 2.12 20.71
N VAL A 157 21.70 1.35 20.86
CA VAL A 157 20.32 1.86 20.87
C VAL A 157 19.75 1.75 22.29
N THR A 158 19.87 2.84 23.05
CA THR A 158 19.47 2.87 24.47
C THR A 158 17.94 2.78 24.64
N ASN A 159 17.20 3.60 23.90
CA ASN A 159 15.75 3.66 24.01
C ASN A 159 15.07 2.61 23.14
N PRO A 160 13.96 2.00 23.61
CA PRO A 160 13.15 1.12 22.75
C PRO A 160 12.61 1.89 21.54
N TYR A 161 12.40 1.17 20.46
CA TYR A 161 11.86 1.74 19.22
C TYR A 161 10.37 2.05 19.30
N GLY A 162 9.61 1.30 20.11
CA GLY A 162 8.18 1.50 20.28
C GLY A 162 7.39 1.19 19.00
N ILE A 163 7.79 0.18 18.25
CA ILE A 163 7.13 -0.22 17.00
C ILE A 163 5.71 -0.73 17.33
N LYS A 164 4.70 -0.13 16.70
CA LYS A 164 3.29 -0.47 16.98
C LYS A 164 2.73 -1.53 16.04
N LEU A 165 3.03 -1.45 14.74
CA LEU A 165 2.45 -2.30 13.71
C LEU A 165 3.31 -3.54 13.45
N TRP A 166 2.69 -4.73 13.55
CA TRP A 166 3.36 -6.02 13.36
C TRP A 166 2.53 -6.97 12.52
N CYS A 167 3.13 -7.48 11.43
CA CYS A 167 2.52 -8.49 10.57
C CYS A 167 2.91 -9.89 11.04
N LEU A 168 1.94 -10.77 11.21
CA LEU A 168 2.13 -12.16 11.60
C LEU A 168 2.45 -13.03 10.38
N GLY A 169 3.66 -12.91 9.86
CA GLY A 169 4.10 -13.58 8.65
C GLY A 169 3.74 -12.83 7.36
N ASN A 170 3.85 -13.52 6.23
CA ASN A 170 3.54 -13.04 4.89
C ASN A 170 2.99 -14.15 4.01
N GLU A 171 1.85 -13.92 3.33
CA GLU A 171 1.28 -14.80 2.29
C GLU A 171 1.29 -16.28 2.64
N MET A 172 0.92 -16.62 3.86
CA MET A 172 1.07 -17.98 4.39
C MET A 172 0.16 -19.02 3.72
N ASP A 173 -0.81 -18.58 2.90
CA ASP A 173 -1.66 -19.38 2.03
C ASP A 173 -0.99 -19.73 0.68
N GLY A 174 0.07 -19.02 0.31
CA GLY A 174 0.73 -19.15 -0.98
C GLY A 174 1.69 -20.33 -1.07
N PRO A 175 1.55 -21.25 -2.06
CA PRO A 175 2.45 -22.40 -2.20
C PRO A 175 3.89 -22.00 -2.55
N TRP A 176 4.13 -20.77 -2.99
CA TRP A 176 5.46 -20.20 -3.24
C TRP A 176 6.17 -19.75 -1.96
N GLN A 177 5.42 -19.56 -0.86
CA GLN A 177 5.94 -19.05 0.39
C GLN A 177 6.70 -20.14 1.15
N ILE A 178 7.93 -19.82 1.59
CA ILE A 178 8.72 -20.76 2.41
C ILE A 178 7.97 -21.04 3.71
N GLY A 179 7.71 -22.32 3.96
CA GLY A 179 6.97 -22.75 5.16
C GLY A 179 5.49 -22.38 5.12
N HIS A 180 4.87 -22.22 3.92
CA HIS A 180 3.43 -22.01 3.80
C HIS A 180 2.63 -23.08 4.55
N LYS A 181 1.41 -22.74 4.91
CA LYS A 181 0.59 -23.56 5.82
C LYS A 181 -0.84 -23.67 5.31
N SER A 182 -1.55 -24.69 5.78
CA SER A 182 -3.01 -24.68 5.71
C SER A 182 -3.60 -23.57 6.59
N ALA A 183 -4.83 -23.17 6.32
CA ALA A 183 -5.52 -22.13 7.10
C ALA A 183 -5.61 -22.47 8.61
N HIS A 184 -5.81 -23.73 8.96
CA HIS A 184 -5.85 -24.16 10.34
C HIS A 184 -4.49 -24.09 11.04
N GLU A 185 -3.42 -24.56 10.37
CA GLU A 185 -2.07 -24.50 10.92
C GLU A 185 -1.63 -23.05 11.14
N TYR A 186 -1.84 -22.21 10.13
CA TYR A 186 -1.49 -20.79 10.22
C TYR A 186 -2.34 -20.06 11.25
N GLY A 187 -3.67 -20.23 11.23
CA GLY A 187 -4.57 -19.55 12.15
C GLY A 187 -4.25 -19.88 13.62
N ARG A 188 -3.92 -21.14 13.92
CA ARG A 188 -3.49 -21.54 15.25
C ARG A 188 -2.14 -20.92 15.63
N LEU A 189 -1.15 -21.01 14.74
CA LEU A 189 0.18 -20.42 14.98
C LEU A 189 0.09 -18.90 15.20
N ALA A 190 -0.63 -18.21 14.34
CA ALA A 190 -0.80 -16.76 14.42
C ALA A 190 -1.51 -16.33 15.70
N ASN A 191 -2.55 -17.05 16.13
CA ASN A 191 -3.24 -16.76 17.39
C ASN A 191 -2.31 -16.89 18.60
N GLU A 192 -1.56 -17.97 18.70
CA GLU A 192 -0.63 -18.17 19.82
C GLU A 192 0.54 -17.18 19.78
N THR A 193 1.05 -16.85 18.57
CA THR A 193 2.07 -15.81 18.40
C THR A 193 1.55 -14.44 18.84
N ALA A 194 0.34 -14.08 18.41
CA ALA A 194 -0.30 -12.81 18.78
C ALA A 194 -0.44 -12.65 20.29
N LYS A 195 -0.94 -13.70 20.97
CA LYS A 195 -1.08 -13.71 22.42
C LYS A 195 0.27 -13.55 23.13
N ALA A 196 1.28 -14.28 22.70
CA ALA A 196 2.62 -14.21 23.29
C ALA A 196 3.25 -12.83 23.08
N MET A 197 3.17 -12.27 21.88
CA MET A 197 3.67 -10.92 21.57
C MET A 197 2.98 -9.86 22.45
N ARG A 198 1.66 -9.96 22.67
CA ARG A 198 0.94 -9.03 23.55
C ARG A 198 1.30 -9.17 25.04
N LEU A 199 1.87 -10.29 25.47
CA LEU A 199 2.45 -10.42 26.81
C LEU A 199 3.79 -9.67 26.94
N VAL A 200 4.50 -9.51 25.82
CA VAL A 200 5.73 -8.69 25.77
C VAL A 200 5.40 -7.19 25.70
N ASP A 201 4.49 -6.82 24.79
CA ASP A 201 4.02 -5.43 24.62
C ASP A 201 2.51 -5.46 24.32
N PRO A 202 1.65 -5.06 25.27
CA PRO A 202 0.19 -5.11 25.09
C PRO A 202 -0.36 -4.05 24.12
N ASP A 203 0.43 -3.02 23.78
CA ASP A 203 0.01 -1.87 23.01
C ASP A 203 0.29 -1.99 21.51
N ILE A 204 0.72 -3.17 21.05
CA ILE A 204 0.98 -3.42 19.63
C ILE A 204 -0.32 -3.67 18.84
N GLU A 205 -0.26 -3.35 17.57
CA GLU A 205 -1.33 -3.63 16.60
C GLU A 205 -0.88 -4.77 15.68
N LEU A 206 -1.72 -5.78 15.50
CA LEU A 206 -1.36 -7.03 14.82
C LEU A 206 -2.16 -7.24 13.55
N VAL A 207 -1.45 -7.61 12.48
CA VAL A 207 -2.00 -7.92 11.17
C VAL A 207 -1.91 -9.43 10.91
N LEU A 208 -3.06 -10.06 10.70
CA LEU A 208 -3.19 -11.47 10.33
C LEU A 208 -3.10 -11.62 8.81
N CYS A 209 -2.41 -12.63 8.27
CA CYS A 209 -2.39 -12.88 6.83
C CYS A 209 -3.77 -13.33 6.32
N GLY A 210 -4.33 -12.57 5.39
CA GLY A 210 -5.40 -13.00 4.51
C GLY A 210 -4.85 -13.62 3.22
N SER A 211 -5.70 -13.74 2.19
CA SER A 211 -5.32 -14.32 0.89
C SER A 211 -4.27 -13.49 0.17
N SER A 212 -3.34 -14.16 -0.50
CA SER A 212 -2.26 -13.55 -1.29
C SER A 212 -2.76 -12.85 -2.56
N ASN A 213 -3.95 -13.15 -3.02
CA ASN A 213 -4.67 -12.44 -4.07
C ASN A 213 -6.13 -12.90 -4.16
N SER A 214 -6.97 -12.16 -4.90
CA SER A 214 -8.39 -12.46 -5.09
C SER A 214 -8.67 -13.77 -5.84
N GLY A 215 -7.70 -14.30 -6.57
CA GLY A 215 -7.81 -15.53 -7.36
C GLY A 215 -7.34 -16.80 -6.64
N MET A 216 -6.94 -16.74 -5.38
CA MET A 216 -6.47 -17.90 -4.63
C MET A 216 -7.55 -18.97 -4.50
N PRO A 217 -7.24 -20.27 -4.72
CA PRO A 217 -8.21 -21.34 -4.56
C PRO A 217 -8.82 -21.44 -3.15
N THR A 218 -8.11 -20.93 -2.15
CA THR A 218 -8.50 -20.92 -0.73
C THR A 218 -9.23 -19.64 -0.32
N PHE A 219 -9.41 -18.68 -1.24
CA PHE A 219 -10.08 -17.41 -0.98
C PHE A 219 -11.43 -17.57 -0.29
N GLY A 220 -11.69 -16.73 0.70
CA GLY A 220 -12.89 -16.78 1.53
C GLY A 220 -12.85 -17.85 2.61
N ALA A 221 -12.49 -19.08 2.28
CA ALA A 221 -12.31 -20.16 3.27
C ALA A 221 -11.08 -19.93 4.14
N TRP A 222 -10.00 -19.39 3.56
CA TRP A 222 -8.81 -18.99 4.30
C TRP A 222 -9.15 -17.95 5.37
N GLU A 223 -9.72 -16.83 4.98
CA GLU A 223 -10.08 -15.74 5.87
C GLU A 223 -11.01 -16.21 6.99
N ALA A 224 -12.06 -16.95 6.64
CA ALA A 224 -13.00 -17.49 7.64
C ALA A 224 -12.28 -18.34 8.68
N THR A 225 -11.42 -19.26 8.24
CA THR A 225 -10.72 -20.20 9.12
C THR A 225 -9.70 -19.49 10.03
N VAL A 226 -8.84 -18.63 9.46
CA VAL A 226 -7.80 -17.96 10.25
C VAL A 226 -8.42 -16.99 11.27
N LEU A 227 -9.52 -16.32 10.90
CA LEU A 227 -10.26 -15.45 11.82
C LEU A 227 -10.99 -16.24 12.93
N GLU A 228 -11.51 -17.44 12.65
CA GLU A 228 -12.08 -18.28 13.72
C GLU A 228 -11.05 -18.60 14.81
N HIS A 229 -9.77 -18.73 14.44
CA HIS A 229 -8.68 -18.94 15.40
C HIS A 229 -8.22 -17.67 16.11
N ALA A 230 -8.08 -16.55 15.40
CA ALA A 230 -7.29 -15.40 15.84
C ALA A 230 -8.10 -14.11 16.03
N TYR A 231 -9.42 -14.11 15.87
CA TYR A 231 -10.26 -12.90 15.84
C TYR A 231 -10.02 -11.94 17.01
N ASP A 232 -9.94 -12.50 18.24
CA ASP A 232 -9.77 -11.68 19.44
C ASP A 232 -8.34 -11.14 19.61
N ALA A 233 -7.36 -11.81 19.01
CA ALA A 233 -5.95 -11.52 19.20
C ALA A 233 -5.36 -10.52 18.22
N VAL A 234 -6.02 -10.27 17.07
CA VAL A 234 -5.51 -9.43 15.99
C VAL A 234 -6.39 -8.22 15.73
N ASP A 235 -5.87 -7.19 15.07
CA ASP A 235 -6.57 -5.93 14.78
C ASP A 235 -6.95 -5.81 13.31
N TYR A 236 -6.11 -6.35 12.43
CA TYR A 236 -6.25 -6.25 10.99
C TYR A 236 -6.12 -7.60 10.32
N LEU A 237 -6.79 -7.73 9.18
CA LEU A 237 -6.61 -8.82 8.23
C LEU A 237 -5.95 -8.26 6.98
N SER A 238 -4.84 -8.86 6.55
CA SER A 238 -4.15 -8.42 5.33
C SER A 238 -4.81 -8.97 4.07
N LEU A 239 -4.63 -8.26 2.98
CA LEU A 239 -4.94 -8.72 1.64
C LEU A 239 -3.92 -8.12 0.67
N HIS A 240 -3.61 -8.86 -0.39
CA HIS A 240 -2.68 -8.49 -1.44
C HIS A 240 -3.34 -8.63 -2.80
N ASN A 241 -2.98 -7.79 -3.76
CA ASN A 241 -3.28 -8.05 -5.16
C ASN A 241 -2.40 -7.23 -6.10
N TYR A 242 -2.09 -7.82 -7.26
CA TYR A 242 -1.35 -7.20 -8.34
C TYR A 242 -2.12 -7.32 -9.64
N TYR A 243 -1.94 -6.34 -10.52
CA TYR A 243 -2.68 -6.22 -11.77
C TYR A 243 -1.73 -5.97 -12.93
N GLU A 244 -2.07 -6.49 -14.12
CA GLU A 244 -1.33 -6.25 -15.35
C GLU A 244 -2.27 -6.14 -16.57
N GLU A 245 -1.82 -5.43 -17.60
CA GLU A 245 -2.62 -5.19 -18.80
C GLU A 245 -2.88 -6.47 -19.59
N ASN A 246 -1.82 -7.24 -19.88
CA ASN A 246 -1.90 -8.52 -20.62
C ASN A 246 -2.60 -8.40 -21.99
N GLY A 247 -2.37 -7.27 -22.69
CA GLY A 247 -2.97 -7.00 -24.00
C GLY A 247 -4.48 -6.66 -23.98
N ASP A 248 -5.04 -6.36 -22.80
CA ASP A 248 -6.43 -5.96 -22.60
C ASP A 248 -6.49 -4.62 -21.87
N LEU A 249 -6.17 -3.54 -22.58
CA LEU A 249 -6.19 -2.19 -22.03
C LEU A 249 -7.55 -1.80 -21.41
N PRO A 250 -8.71 -2.04 -22.06
CA PRO A 250 -10.00 -1.70 -21.46
C PRO A 250 -10.26 -2.43 -20.13
N GLY A 251 -9.95 -3.72 -20.05
CA GLY A 251 -10.03 -4.48 -18.80
C GLY A 251 -9.04 -3.99 -17.77
N PHE A 252 -7.82 -3.65 -18.17
CA PHE A 252 -6.79 -3.14 -17.27
C PHE A 252 -7.17 -1.79 -16.64
N LEU A 253 -7.71 -0.85 -17.42
CA LEU A 253 -8.21 0.43 -16.91
C LEU A 253 -9.36 0.27 -15.91
N CYS A 254 -10.05 -0.87 -15.91
CA CYS A 254 -11.11 -1.23 -14.98
C CYS A 254 -10.64 -2.13 -13.81
N SER A 255 -9.33 -2.33 -13.61
CA SER A 255 -8.79 -3.24 -12.58
C SER A 255 -9.26 -2.92 -11.16
N ALA A 256 -9.54 -1.65 -10.86
CA ALA A 256 -10.05 -1.24 -9.56
C ALA A 256 -11.45 -1.81 -9.23
N VAL A 257 -12.19 -2.31 -10.23
CA VAL A 257 -13.46 -3.05 -10.02
C VAL A 257 -13.20 -4.36 -9.27
N ASP A 258 -12.12 -5.07 -9.60
CA ASP A 258 -11.72 -6.26 -8.85
C ASP A 258 -11.26 -5.90 -7.44
N MET A 259 -10.46 -4.86 -7.27
CA MET A 259 -10.02 -4.40 -5.95
C MET A 259 -11.22 -4.06 -5.04
N ASP A 260 -12.22 -3.36 -5.55
CA ASP A 260 -13.44 -3.01 -4.83
C ASP A 260 -14.23 -4.26 -4.40
N ARG A 261 -14.41 -5.22 -5.32
CA ARG A 261 -15.08 -6.50 -5.05
C ARG A 261 -14.32 -7.34 -4.04
N TYR A 262 -12.99 -7.37 -4.16
CA TYR A 262 -12.11 -8.11 -3.26
C TYR A 262 -12.19 -7.57 -1.83
N ILE A 263 -12.05 -6.26 -1.64
CA ILE A 263 -12.21 -5.63 -0.33
C ILE A 263 -13.59 -5.93 0.26
N SER A 264 -14.65 -5.76 -0.52
CA SER A 264 -16.02 -6.00 -0.08
C SER A 264 -16.26 -7.45 0.35
N ALA A 265 -15.70 -8.42 -0.37
CA ALA A 265 -15.80 -9.84 -0.04
C ALA A 265 -15.06 -10.18 1.27
N ILE A 266 -13.86 -9.62 1.46
CA ILE A 266 -13.10 -9.82 2.71
C ILE A 266 -13.81 -9.17 3.91
N VAL A 267 -14.36 -7.96 3.75
CA VAL A 267 -15.18 -7.29 4.77
C VAL A 267 -16.37 -8.15 5.17
N ALA A 268 -17.10 -8.67 4.19
CA ALA A 268 -18.28 -9.52 4.45
C ALA A 268 -17.88 -10.81 5.21
N THR A 269 -16.76 -11.43 4.85
CA THR A 269 -16.25 -12.63 5.52
C THR A 269 -15.84 -12.31 6.97
N ALA A 270 -15.10 -11.23 7.19
CA ALA A 270 -14.69 -10.83 8.53
C ALA A 270 -15.88 -10.48 9.44
N ASP A 271 -16.88 -9.77 8.91
CA ASP A 271 -18.10 -9.44 9.64
C ASP A 271 -18.96 -10.67 9.93
N HIS A 272 -19.03 -11.64 9.01
CA HIS A 272 -19.68 -12.92 9.23
C HIS A 272 -19.04 -13.67 10.41
N ILE A 273 -17.71 -13.79 10.45
CA ILE A 273 -17.00 -14.46 11.53
C ILE A 273 -17.17 -13.72 12.86
N GLY A 274 -17.09 -12.38 12.84
CA GLY A 274 -17.40 -11.57 14.02
C GLY A 274 -18.78 -11.83 14.59
N ALA A 275 -19.80 -11.91 13.75
CA ALA A 275 -21.18 -12.23 14.12
C ALA A 275 -21.30 -13.67 14.64
N LYS A 276 -20.68 -14.65 13.96
CA LYS A 276 -20.63 -16.06 14.40
C LYS A 276 -20.03 -16.20 15.80
N LEU A 277 -18.95 -15.49 16.06
CA LEU A 277 -18.26 -15.49 17.37
C LEU A 277 -18.91 -14.54 18.39
N ARG A 278 -19.97 -13.81 18.02
CA ARG A 278 -20.68 -12.84 18.84
C ARG A 278 -19.76 -11.73 19.38
N ARG A 279 -18.87 -11.22 18.55
CA ARG A 279 -17.93 -10.17 18.91
C ARG A 279 -18.46 -8.80 18.48
N LYS A 280 -18.26 -7.78 19.35
CA LYS A 280 -18.54 -6.36 19.01
C LYS A 280 -17.38 -5.72 18.24
N LYS A 281 -16.16 -6.21 18.47
CA LYS A 281 -14.96 -5.79 17.75
C LYS A 281 -15.14 -6.06 16.25
N LYS A 282 -14.73 -5.11 15.42
CA LYS A 282 -14.61 -5.30 13.98
C LYS A 282 -13.13 -5.48 13.62
N ILE A 283 -12.86 -6.38 12.72
CA ILE A 283 -11.53 -6.52 12.10
C ILE A 283 -11.48 -5.55 10.93
N ASN A 284 -10.52 -4.63 10.95
CA ASN A 284 -10.23 -3.77 9.82
C ASN A 284 -9.22 -4.44 8.88
N LEU A 285 -8.98 -3.82 7.73
CA LEU A 285 -8.15 -4.38 6.69
C LEU A 285 -6.82 -3.63 6.56
N SER A 286 -5.78 -4.40 6.25
CA SER A 286 -4.47 -3.91 5.82
C SER A 286 -4.22 -4.41 4.40
N PHE A 287 -4.41 -3.54 3.41
CA PHE A 287 -4.09 -3.85 2.02
C PHE A 287 -2.59 -3.60 1.80
N ASP A 288 -1.76 -4.42 2.41
CA ASP A 288 -0.35 -4.14 2.62
C ASP A 288 0.60 -4.62 1.51
N GLU A 289 0.03 -5.12 0.41
CA GLU A 289 0.69 -5.22 -0.89
C GLU A 289 -0.32 -4.98 -2.02
N TRP A 290 -0.11 -3.95 -2.80
CA TRP A 290 -0.90 -3.67 -3.99
C TRP A 290 -0.06 -2.87 -5.00
N ASN A 291 -0.19 -3.17 -6.28
CA ASN A 291 0.37 -2.37 -7.37
C ASN A 291 -0.02 -2.94 -8.74
N VAL A 292 0.46 -2.31 -9.78
CA VAL A 292 0.66 -2.92 -11.09
C VAL A 292 1.95 -3.73 -11.04
N TRP A 293 1.89 -4.97 -11.49
CA TRP A 293 3.06 -5.83 -11.66
C TRP A 293 2.87 -6.71 -12.89
N TYR A 294 3.78 -6.61 -13.85
CA TYR A 294 3.79 -7.39 -15.08
C TYR A 294 4.29 -8.82 -14.83
N GLN A 295 3.52 -9.60 -14.07
CA GLN A 295 3.86 -10.97 -13.64
C GLN A 295 4.14 -11.89 -14.82
N SER A 296 3.44 -11.69 -15.95
CA SER A 296 3.66 -12.46 -17.18
C SER A 296 5.09 -12.33 -17.74
N ARG A 297 5.79 -11.27 -17.38
CA ARG A 297 7.21 -11.05 -17.76
C ARG A 297 8.21 -11.66 -16.76
N PHE A 298 7.73 -12.04 -15.59
CA PHE A 298 8.58 -12.64 -14.56
C PHE A 298 8.72 -14.13 -14.80
N THR A 299 9.92 -14.56 -15.20
CA THR A 299 10.22 -15.96 -15.54
C THR A 299 10.71 -16.79 -14.35
N GLY A 300 10.71 -16.18 -13.15
CA GLY A 300 11.28 -16.81 -11.97
C GLY A 300 12.82 -16.83 -11.97
N ARG A 301 13.40 -17.35 -10.91
CA ARG A 301 14.87 -17.39 -10.75
C ARG A 301 15.41 -18.76 -10.34
N GLU A 302 14.61 -19.80 -10.46
CA GLU A 302 14.95 -21.14 -9.97
C GLU A 302 16.32 -21.68 -10.42
N ARG A 303 16.79 -21.24 -11.60
CA ARG A 303 18.07 -21.64 -12.18
C ARG A 303 19.13 -20.54 -12.22
N SER A 304 18.81 -19.34 -11.73
CA SER A 304 19.78 -18.23 -11.70
C SER A 304 20.82 -18.49 -10.61
N PRO A 305 22.11 -18.12 -10.81
CA PRO A 305 23.10 -18.13 -9.75
C PRO A 305 22.66 -17.25 -8.57
N PHE A 306 23.01 -17.63 -7.35
CA PHE A 306 22.91 -16.73 -6.21
C PHE A 306 23.92 -15.59 -6.38
N GLN A 307 23.45 -14.36 -6.26
CA GLN A 307 24.28 -13.15 -6.36
C GLN A 307 23.75 -12.06 -5.44
N GLU A 308 24.60 -11.15 -5.05
CA GLU A 308 24.19 -9.96 -4.30
C GLU A 308 23.41 -9.01 -5.22
N THR A 309 22.40 -8.34 -4.69
CA THR A 309 21.67 -7.25 -5.34
C THR A 309 21.36 -7.46 -6.84
N PRO A 310 20.70 -8.56 -7.22
CA PRO A 310 20.34 -8.77 -8.62
C PRO A 310 19.29 -7.75 -9.08
N GLU A 311 19.32 -7.37 -10.35
CA GLU A 311 18.16 -6.73 -10.95
C GLU A 311 16.99 -7.72 -10.99
N LEU A 312 15.85 -7.34 -10.40
CA LEU A 312 14.70 -8.21 -10.26
C LEU A 312 13.42 -7.37 -10.29
N ILE A 313 12.51 -7.70 -11.22
CA ILE A 313 11.18 -7.06 -11.35
C ILE A 313 11.27 -5.52 -11.34
N GLU A 314 12.20 -4.97 -12.10
CA GLU A 314 12.39 -3.53 -12.23
C GLU A 314 11.56 -2.99 -13.41
N ASP A 315 10.24 -3.16 -13.30
CA ASP A 315 9.30 -2.74 -14.33
C ASP A 315 9.38 -1.23 -14.60
N THR A 316 9.24 -0.86 -15.87
CA THR A 316 9.08 0.52 -16.29
C THR A 316 7.59 0.78 -16.49
N PHE A 317 7.07 1.75 -15.75
CA PHE A 317 5.66 2.08 -15.74
C PHE A 317 5.28 3.11 -16.80
N THR A 318 4.06 2.97 -17.31
CA THR A 318 3.48 3.74 -18.41
C THR A 318 2.46 4.76 -17.92
N ALA A 319 1.91 5.55 -18.83
CA ALA A 319 0.81 6.47 -18.54
C ALA A 319 -0.47 5.71 -18.10
N ALA A 320 -0.78 4.57 -18.72
CA ALA A 320 -1.91 3.74 -18.34
C ALA A 320 -1.76 3.19 -16.91
N ASP A 321 -0.53 2.78 -16.52
CA ASP A 321 -0.26 2.33 -15.15
C ASP A 321 -0.52 3.43 -14.13
N ALA A 322 -0.18 4.68 -14.44
CA ALA A 322 -0.45 5.81 -13.56
C ALA A 322 -1.95 6.04 -13.35
N VAL A 323 -2.76 5.89 -14.40
CA VAL A 323 -4.22 6.00 -14.32
C VAL A 323 -4.79 4.90 -13.43
N VAL A 324 -4.35 3.66 -13.61
CA VAL A 324 -4.80 2.50 -12.83
C VAL A 324 -4.39 2.62 -11.37
N VAL A 325 -3.16 3.02 -11.07
CA VAL A 325 -2.70 3.28 -9.69
C VAL A 325 -3.52 4.39 -9.02
N GLY A 326 -3.85 5.44 -9.77
CA GLY A 326 -4.77 6.49 -9.29
C GLY A 326 -6.15 5.97 -8.94
N ASP A 327 -6.69 5.02 -9.71
CA ASP A 327 -7.99 4.39 -9.45
C ASP A 327 -7.95 3.43 -8.24
N PHE A 328 -6.83 2.76 -8.00
CA PHE A 328 -6.63 1.98 -6.78
C PHE A 328 -6.68 2.88 -5.53
N LEU A 329 -6.05 4.04 -5.56
CA LEU A 329 -6.10 5.00 -4.45
C LEU A 329 -7.53 5.55 -4.22
N ILE A 330 -8.29 5.79 -5.28
CA ILE A 330 -9.72 6.14 -5.18
C ILE A 330 -10.49 5.02 -4.48
N THR A 331 -10.25 3.78 -4.86
CA THR A 331 -10.92 2.60 -4.29
C THR A 331 -10.57 2.43 -2.81
N LEU A 332 -9.29 2.56 -2.43
CA LEU A 332 -8.85 2.49 -1.04
C LEU A 332 -9.52 3.59 -0.18
N LEU A 333 -9.62 4.82 -0.69
CA LEU A 333 -10.32 5.90 0.00
C LEU A 333 -11.83 5.62 0.13
N ARG A 334 -12.48 5.05 -0.89
CA ARG A 334 -13.90 4.66 -0.84
C ARG A 334 -14.19 3.62 0.24
N HIS A 335 -13.20 2.85 0.64
CA HIS A 335 -13.27 1.85 1.71
C HIS A 335 -12.57 2.28 3.01
N ALA A 336 -12.36 3.59 3.22
CA ALA A 336 -11.62 4.11 4.37
C ALA A 336 -12.26 3.80 5.74
N ASP A 337 -13.52 3.37 5.78
CA ASP A 337 -14.19 2.88 6.98
C ASP A 337 -13.71 1.49 7.42
N ARG A 338 -13.13 0.71 6.50
CA ARG A 338 -12.68 -0.66 6.77
C ARG A 338 -11.21 -0.88 6.42
N VAL A 339 -10.68 -0.26 5.38
CA VAL A 339 -9.25 -0.30 5.03
C VAL A 339 -8.53 0.78 5.81
N SER A 340 -7.75 0.36 6.82
CA SER A 340 -7.03 1.28 7.70
C SER A 340 -5.59 1.51 7.28
N ILE A 341 -4.99 0.52 6.61
CA ILE A 341 -3.59 0.51 6.18
C ILE A 341 -3.55 0.06 4.72
N ALA A 342 -2.71 0.69 3.91
CA ALA A 342 -2.41 0.22 2.56
C ALA A 342 -0.96 0.54 2.22
N CYS A 343 -0.23 -0.44 1.65
CA CYS A 343 1.17 -0.27 1.28
C CYS A 343 1.37 -0.62 -0.19
N GLN A 344 1.74 0.38 -0.99
CA GLN A 344 2.14 0.13 -2.38
C GLN A 344 3.47 -0.63 -2.42
N ALA A 345 3.52 -1.74 -3.10
CA ALA A 345 4.71 -2.54 -3.30
C ALA A 345 5.42 -2.13 -4.59
N GLN A 346 6.72 -1.79 -4.56
CA GLN A 346 7.55 -1.47 -3.41
C GLN A 346 8.04 0.00 -3.53
N LEU A 347 8.85 0.46 -2.58
CA LEU A 347 9.25 1.87 -2.56
C LEU A 347 10.26 2.22 -3.64
N ALA A 348 11.28 1.36 -3.82
CA ALA A 348 12.41 1.62 -4.71
C ALA A 348 12.72 0.42 -5.60
N ASN A 349 12.94 0.67 -6.89
CA ASN A 349 13.36 -0.25 -7.95
C ASN A 349 12.37 -1.40 -8.25
N ILE A 350 11.98 -2.18 -7.27
CA ILE A 350 11.11 -3.34 -7.44
C ILE A 350 9.67 -2.88 -7.64
N ILE A 351 9.15 -2.99 -8.86
CA ILE A 351 7.81 -2.50 -9.25
C ILE A 351 7.46 -1.13 -8.61
N ALA A 352 8.42 -0.22 -8.59
CA ALA A 352 8.40 0.92 -7.69
C ALA A 352 8.13 2.26 -8.37
N PRO A 353 7.52 3.21 -7.65
CA PRO A 353 7.38 4.59 -8.11
C PRO A 353 8.71 5.33 -8.20
N ILE A 354 9.73 4.89 -7.45
CA ILE A 354 11.08 5.48 -7.42
C ILE A 354 12.07 4.49 -8.01
N ARG A 355 12.83 4.93 -9.01
CA ARG A 355 13.93 4.16 -9.58
C ARG A 355 15.27 4.81 -9.22
N THR A 356 16.29 3.98 -9.13
CA THR A 356 17.66 4.42 -8.89
C THR A 356 18.63 3.78 -9.89
N LYS A 357 19.72 4.47 -10.14
CA LYS A 357 20.90 3.90 -10.79
C LYS A 357 22.00 3.75 -9.76
N PRO A 358 22.67 2.59 -9.64
CA PRO A 358 23.83 2.44 -8.76
C PRO A 358 24.91 3.50 -9.11
N GLY A 359 25.38 4.24 -8.09
CA GLY A 359 26.29 5.36 -8.28
C GLY A 359 25.74 6.54 -9.07
N GLY A 360 24.46 6.56 -9.41
CA GLY A 360 23.81 7.55 -10.26
C GLY A 360 22.51 8.10 -9.65
N PRO A 361 21.69 8.83 -10.44
CA PRO A 361 20.51 9.51 -9.92
C PRO A 361 19.38 8.57 -9.48
N ALA A 362 18.46 9.11 -8.69
CA ALA A 362 17.12 8.60 -8.49
C ALA A 362 16.12 9.41 -9.32
N TRP A 363 15.00 8.77 -9.72
CA TRP A 363 13.95 9.46 -10.49
C TRP A 363 12.57 8.87 -10.21
N ARG A 364 11.53 9.65 -10.53
CA ARG A 364 10.12 9.27 -10.41
C ARG A 364 9.68 8.50 -11.64
N GLN A 365 8.93 7.42 -11.46
CA GLN A 365 8.15 6.79 -12.52
C GLN A 365 6.73 7.40 -12.61
N THR A 366 5.98 7.06 -13.63
CA THR A 366 4.63 7.62 -13.88
C THR A 366 3.69 7.41 -12.70
N ILE A 367 3.73 6.26 -12.04
CA ILE A 367 2.88 5.90 -10.90
C ILE A 367 3.18 6.70 -9.61
N PHE A 368 4.30 7.40 -9.56
CA PHE A 368 4.65 8.29 -8.44
C PHE A 368 3.64 9.44 -8.32
N HIS A 369 3.23 10.02 -9.43
CA HIS A 369 2.48 11.26 -9.45
C HIS A 369 1.05 11.14 -8.88
N PRO A 370 0.21 10.16 -9.28
CA PRO A 370 -1.13 10.02 -8.70
C PRO A 370 -1.04 9.69 -7.20
N PHE A 371 -0.06 8.90 -6.78
CA PHE A 371 0.15 8.62 -5.36
C PHE A 371 0.50 9.90 -4.58
N ALA A 372 1.51 10.64 -5.03
CA ALA A 372 1.98 11.84 -4.34
C ALA A 372 0.88 12.92 -4.23
N LEU A 373 0.13 13.14 -5.29
CA LEU A 373 -0.96 14.12 -5.30
C LEU A 373 -2.13 13.67 -4.41
N THR A 374 -2.51 12.39 -4.45
CA THR A 374 -3.57 11.86 -3.58
C THR A 374 -3.14 11.91 -2.12
N ALA A 375 -1.93 11.47 -1.80
CA ALA A 375 -1.39 11.49 -0.44
C ALA A 375 -1.29 12.91 0.15
N ARG A 376 -1.02 13.90 -0.69
CA ARG A 376 -0.93 15.30 -0.28
C ARG A 376 -2.30 15.91 -0.01
N HIS A 377 -3.28 15.66 -0.87
CA HIS A 377 -4.52 16.40 -0.92
C HIS A 377 -5.74 15.66 -0.37
N ALA A 378 -5.73 14.34 -0.24
CA ALA A 378 -6.77 13.63 0.48
C ALA A 378 -6.64 13.89 1.99
N ARG A 379 -7.46 14.79 2.50
CA ARG A 379 -7.47 15.26 3.89
C ARG A 379 -8.87 15.27 4.47
N GLY A 380 -8.96 15.31 5.80
CA GLY A 380 -10.23 15.43 6.52
C GLY A 380 -11.07 14.15 6.41
N THR A 381 -12.26 14.25 5.86
CA THR A 381 -13.25 13.16 5.82
C THR A 381 -13.55 12.73 4.39
N VAL A 382 -13.56 11.43 4.14
CA VAL A 382 -13.98 10.84 2.87
C VAL A 382 -15.51 10.89 2.76
N LEU A 383 -16.01 11.42 1.65
CA LEU A 383 -17.43 11.45 1.32
C LEU A 383 -17.82 10.21 0.50
N ARG A 384 -19.02 9.70 0.77
CA ARG A 384 -19.66 8.74 -0.09
C ARG A 384 -20.17 9.45 -1.34
N VAL A 385 -19.65 9.07 -2.49
CA VAL A 385 -20.10 9.54 -3.80
C VAL A 385 -20.56 8.37 -4.64
N GLU A 386 -21.65 8.56 -5.37
CA GLU A 386 -22.20 7.57 -6.29
C GLU A 386 -22.11 8.15 -7.71
N PRO A 387 -21.03 7.84 -8.47
CA PRO A 387 -20.89 8.32 -9.83
C PRO A 387 -21.99 7.75 -10.73
N PHE A 388 -22.62 8.61 -11.51
CA PHE A 388 -23.55 8.22 -12.56
C PHE A 388 -22.98 8.58 -13.92
N GLY A 389 -22.94 7.63 -14.85
CA GLY A 389 -22.35 7.84 -16.17
C GLY A 389 -22.45 6.60 -17.04
N PRO A 390 -21.78 6.60 -18.19
CA PRO A 390 -21.78 5.45 -19.09
C PRO A 390 -21.14 4.23 -18.47
N LEU A 391 -21.51 3.05 -18.96
CA LEU A 391 -20.89 1.78 -18.65
C LEU A 391 -19.96 1.37 -19.79
N LEU A 392 -18.91 0.64 -19.46
CA LEU A 392 -17.95 0.05 -20.38
C LEU A 392 -18.12 -1.47 -20.34
N GLU A 393 -18.18 -2.07 -21.51
CA GLU A 393 -18.10 -3.52 -21.62
C GLU A 393 -16.65 -3.98 -21.58
N THR A 394 -16.30 -4.81 -20.60
CA THR A 394 -14.96 -5.37 -20.46
C THR A 394 -14.98 -6.90 -20.49
N LYS A 395 -13.92 -7.49 -21.03
CA LYS A 395 -13.78 -8.96 -21.03
C LYS A 395 -13.57 -9.53 -19.63
N ARG A 396 -12.84 -8.78 -18.76
CA ARG A 396 -12.46 -9.26 -17.42
C ARG A 396 -13.57 -9.12 -16.39
N TYR A 397 -14.34 -8.05 -16.45
CA TYR A 397 -15.23 -7.65 -15.36
C TYR A 397 -16.70 -7.50 -15.76
N GLY A 398 -17.03 -7.71 -17.06
CA GLY A 398 -18.33 -7.41 -17.62
C GLY A 398 -18.58 -5.92 -17.71
N GLU A 399 -19.81 -5.47 -17.47
CA GLU A 399 -20.14 -4.05 -17.40
C GLU A 399 -19.44 -3.39 -16.19
N ALA A 400 -18.72 -2.30 -16.45
CA ALA A 400 -18.02 -1.51 -15.45
C ALA A 400 -18.31 -0.01 -15.64
N PRO A 401 -18.44 0.79 -14.55
CA PRO A 401 -18.60 2.24 -14.69
C PRO A 401 -17.38 2.88 -15.37
N ALA A 402 -17.64 3.73 -16.37
CA ALA A 402 -16.59 4.51 -17.02
C ALA A 402 -15.97 5.56 -16.07
N LEU A 403 -16.77 6.10 -15.16
CA LEU A 403 -16.31 7.05 -14.14
C LEU A 403 -16.09 6.33 -12.80
N SER A 404 -14.88 6.44 -12.24
CA SER A 404 -14.55 6.17 -10.84
C SER A 404 -14.26 7.49 -10.14
N ALA A 405 -14.77 7.68 -8.92
CA ALA A 405 -14.52 8.92 -8.18
C ALA A 405 -14.61 8.75 -6.67
N VAL A 406 -13.90 9.62 -5.96
CA VAL A 406 -14.01 9.82 -4.51
C VAL A 406 -13.74 11.28 -4.19
N ALA A 407 -14.33 11.78 -3.13
CA ALA A 407 -14.07 13.13 -2.64
C ALA A 407 -13.70 13.11 -1.15
N THR A 408 -12.86 14.07 -0.75
CA THR A 408 -12.58 14.36 0.66
C THR A 408 -12.86 15.82 0.97
N VAL A 409 -13.24 16.08 2.21
CA VAL A 409 -13.50 17.45 2.71
C VAL A 409 -12.70 17.69 3.97
N ASP A 410 -12.05 18.86 4.03
CA ASP A 410 -11.31 19.35 5.19
C ASP A 410 -11.59 20.86 5.36
N GLY A 411 -12.44 21.19 6.32
CA GLY A 411 -12.95 22.54 6.43
C GLY A 411 -13.78 22.93 5.20
N SER A 412 -13.42 24.03 4.56
CA SER A 412 -14.02 24.49 3.29
C SER A 412 -13.38 23.85 2.06
N GLN A 413 -12.30 23.10 2.23
CA GLN A 413 -11.56 22.51 1.12
C GLN A 413 -12.19 21.19 0.67
N VAL A 414 -12.33 21.03 -0.63
CA VAL A 414 -12.79 19.81 -1.29
C VAL A 414 -11.69 19.32 -2.22
N ALA A 415 -11.33 18.05 -2.09
CA ALA A 415 -10.50 17.36 -3.06
C ALA A 415 -11.32 16.25 -3.72
N LEU A 416 -11.52 16.36 -5.03
CA LEU A 416 -12.19 15.36 -5.86
C LEU A 416 -11.14 14.65 -6.70
N PHE A 417 -11.11 13.33 -6.59
CA PHE A 417 -10.29 12.45 -7.42
C PHE A 417 -11.20 11.64 -8.33
N ALA A 418 -10.89 11.60 -9.61
CA ALA A 418 -11.71 10.93 -10.60
C ALA A 418 -10.84 10.22 -11.66
N VAL A 419 -11.32 9.08 -12.14
CA VAL A 419 -10.74 8.36 -13.29
C VAL A 419 -11.79 8.19 -14.36
N ASN A 420 -11.46 8.60 -15.57
CA ASN A 420 -12.16 8.18 -16.77
C ASN A 420 -11.48 6.88 -17.27
N ARG A 421 -12.17 5.75 -17.12
CA ARG A 421 -11.68 4.42 -17.52
C ARG A 421 -11.87 4.13 -18.99
N SER A 422 -12.63 4.98 -19.74
CA SER A 422 -12.80 4.78 -21.17
C SER A 422 -11.48 4.94 -21.92
N PRO A 423 -11.02 3.98 -22.73
CA PRO A 423 -9.76 4.09 -23.43
C PRO A 423 -9.79 5.11 -24.56
N ASP A 424 -10.96 5.47 -25.07
CA ASP A 424 -11.14 6.20 -26.32
C ASP A 424 -12.16 7.37 -26.27
N GLN A 425 -12.87 7.56 -25.15
CA GLN A 425 -13.89 8.60 -25.02
C GLN A 425 -13.64 9.52 -23.85
N ASP A 426 -13.62 10.81 -24.11
CA ASP A 426 -13.70 11.81 -23.05
C ASP A 426 -15.04 11.73 -22.29
N LEU A 427 -15.06 12.20 -21.04
CA LEU A 427 -16.28 12.37 -20.25
C LEU A 427 -16.45 13.83 -19.87
N ASP A 428 -17.66 14.38 -20.06
CA ASP A 428 -18.05 15.66 -19.48
C ASP A 428 -18.59 15.43 -18.07
N LEU A 429 -17.77 15.76 -17.07
CA LEU A 429 -18.10 15.61 -15.65
C LEU A 429 -18.84 16.83 -15.15
N THR A 430 -19.95 16.61 -14.43
CA THR A 430 -20.60 17.60 -13.58
C THR A 430 -20.64 17.11 -12.14
N ALA A 431 -19.97 17.82 -11.22
CA ALA A 431 -20.03 17.58 -9.80
C ALA A 431 -20.87 18.67 -9.12
N ARG A 432 -21.90 18.26 -8.37
CA ARG A 432 -22.75 19.17 -7.60
C ARG A 432 -22.35 19.15 -6.13
N LEU A 433 -22.27 20.35 -5.54
CA LEU A 433 -21.96 20.57 -4.13
C LEU A 433 -23.16 21.22 -3.41
N PRO A 434 -23.19 21.27 -2.08
CA PRO A 434 -24.33 21.82 -1.34
C PRO A 434 -24.40 23.36 -1.39
N ALA A 435 -23.35 24.05 -1.78
CA ALA A 435 -23.26 25.51 -1.83
C ALA A 435 -22.36 25.98 -2.98
N ALA A 436 -22.23 27.28 -3.15
CA ALA A 436 -21.34 27.87 -4.15
C ALA A 436 -19.91 27.39 -4.00
N VAL A 437 -19.31 27.03 -5.12
CA VAL A 437 -17.99 26.42 -5.18
C VAL A 437 -17.06 27.22 -6.08
N ARG A 438 -15.79 27.29 -5.69
CA ARG A 438 -14.72 27.93 -6.44
C ARG A 438 -13.58 26.94 -6.69
N PRO A 439 -13.20 26.64 -7.95
CA PRO A 439 -12.03 25.82 -8.20
C PRO A 439 -10.76 26.57 -7.79
N VAL A 440 -9.83 25.83 -7.18
CA VAL A 440 -8.51 26.34 -6.75
C VAL A 440 -7.43 25.88 -7.73
N SER A 441 -7.41 24.59 -8.03
CA SER A 441 -6.51 24.00 -9.01
C SER A 441 -7.05 22.66 -9.50
N ALA A 442 -6.61 22.23 -10.67
CA ALA A 442 -6.89 20.90 -11.15
C ALA A 442 -5.71 20.37 -11.98
N SER A 443 -5.47 19.07 -11.86
CA SER A 443 -4.41 18.37 -12.57
C SER A 443 -4.96 17.09 -13.18
N VAL A 444 -4.45 16.72 -14.35
CA VAL A 444 -4.80 15.51 -15.07
C VAL A 444 -3.55 14.76 -15.51
N ILE A 445 -3.57 13.45 -15.39
CA ILE A 445 -2.64 12.52 -16.03
C ILE A 445 -3.46 11.70 -17.01
N ALA A 446 -3.29 11.93 -18.29
CA ALA A 446 -4.02 11.23 -19.33
C ALA A 446 -3.09 10.27 -20.08
N ALA A 447 -3.55 9.09 -20.42
CA ALA A 447 -2.82 8.14 -21.25
C ALA A 447 -2.72 8.65 -22.70
N GLY A 448 -3.76 9.34 -23.21
CA GLY A 448 -3.77 9.95 -24.54
C GLY A 448 -3.72 8.90 -25.65
N ASP A 449 -3.16 9.29 -26.80
CA ASP A 449 -3.05 8.41 -27.96
C ASP A 449 -1.96 7.32 -27.81
N ASP A 450 -1.06 7.47 -26.83
CA ASP A 450 -0.05 6.47 -26.47
C ASP A 450 -0.12 6.12 -24.99
N PRO A 451 -0.97 5.12 -24.62
CA PRO A 451 -1.12 4.69 -23.25
C PRO A 451 0.15 4.04 -22.66
N HIS A 452 1.06 3.57 -23.52
CA HIS A 452 2.28 2.89 -23.13
C HIS A 452 3.50 3.83 -23.03
N ARG A 453 3.32 5.15 -23.22
CA ARG A 453 4.43 6.08 -23.03
C ARG A 453 4.91 6.08 -21.57
N VAL A 454 6.22 6.12 -21.38
CA VAL A 454 6.89 6.05 -20.07
C VAL A 454 7.06 7.41 -19.37
N GLU A 455 6.59 8.47 -20.01
CA GLU A 455 6.58 9.83 -19.46
C GLU A 455 5.13 10.32 -19.37
N ALA A 456 4.62 10.49 -18.16
CA ALA A 456 3.30 11.04 -17.91
C ALA A 456 3.34 11.92 -16.67
N LEU A 457 3.46 13.22 -16.91
CA LEU A 457 3.44 14.22 -15.84
C LEU A 457 2.04 14.82 -15.68
N PRO A 458 1.66 15.21 -14.45
CA PRO A 458 0.44 15.97 -14.23
C PRO A 458 0.43 17.26 -15.07
N GLN A 459 -0.68 17.49 -15.80
CA GLN A 459 -0.91 18.68 -16.58
C GLN A 459 -2.06 19.49 -16.00
N PRO A 460 -2.10 20.83 -16.13
CA PRO A 460 -3.24 21.63 -15.74
C PRO A 460 -4.53 21.19 -16.46
N LEU A 461 -5.64 21.15 -15.74
CA LEU A 461 -6.96 20.89 -16.30
C LEU A 461 -7.85 22.10 -16.08
N THR A 462 -8.62 22.49 -17.12
CA THR A 462 -9.61 23.56 -17.01
C THR A 462 -10.87 23.05 -16.30
N VAL A 463 -11.24 23.72 -15.21
CA VAL A 463 -12.46 23.45 -14.45
C VAL A 463 -13.26 24.74 -14.42
N GLN A 464 -14.56 24.64 -14.69
CA GLN A 464 -15.50 25.75 -14.59
C GLN A 464 -16.40 25.57 -13.37
N ALA A 465 -16.82 26.68 -12.78
CA ALA A 465 -17.79 26.68 -11.70
C ALA A 465 -18.98 27.57 -12.09
N ASP A 466 -20.19 27.10 -11.79
CA ASP A 466 -21.43 27.84 -11.93
C ASP A 466 -22.30 27.54 -10.70
N GLY A 467 -22.34 28.52 -9.77
CA GLY A 467 -23.02 28.35 -8.49
C GLY A 467 -22.51 27.16 -7.69
N ASP A 468 -23.35 26.15 -7.53
CA ASP A 468 -23.06 24.90 -6.79
C ASP A 468 -22.43 23.77 -7.64
N ARG A 469 -22.04 24.06 -8.88
CA ARG A 469 -21.59 23.06 -9.84
C ARG A 469 -20.15 23.31 -10.27
N LEU A 470 -19.38 22.22 -10.34
CA LEU A 470 -18.10 22.13 -11.03
C LEU A 470 -18.28 21.32 -12.30
N THR A 471 -17.73 21.78 -13.40
CA THR A 471 -17.70 21.05 -14.67
C THR A 471 -16.29 20.95 -15.21
N ALA A 472 -15.95 19.77 -15.74
CA ALA A 472 -14.66 19.50 -16.35
C ALA A 472 -14.79 18.45 -17.44
N ARG A 473 -13.97 18.54 -18.47
CA ARG A 473 -13.82 17.47 -19.46
C ARG A 473 -12.67 16.58 -19.04
N LEU A 474 -12.97 15.33 -18.69
CA LEU A 474 -11.99 14.32 -18.35
C LEU A 474 -11.55 13.59 -19.62
N PRO A 475 -10.27 13.71 -20.04
CA PRO A 475 -9.79 13.00 -21.22
C PRO A 475 -9.99 11.48 -21.09
N ALA A 476 -10.01 10.78 -22.23
CA ALA A 476 -9.99 9.33 -22.27
C ALA A 476 -8.78 8.77 -21.47
N ALA A 477 -8.96 7.63 -20.81
CA ALA A 477 -7.95 6.96 -20.01
C ALA A 477 -7.15 7.96 -19.14
N SER A 478 -7.82 8.64 -18.20
CA SER A 478 -7.18 9.67 -17.38
C SER A 478 -7.51 9.57 -15.90
N TRP A 479 -6.54 9.97 -15.09
CA TRP A 479 -6.71 10.27 -13.67
C TRP A 479 -6.69 11.79 -13.47
N THR A 480 -7.62 12.29 -12.66
CA THR A 480 -7.81 13.72 -12.45
C THR A 480 -7.96 14.03 -10.95
N MET A 481 -7.35 15.12 -10.52
CA MET A 481 -7.56 15.73 -9.21
C MET A 481 -8.10 17.15 -9.41
N ILE A 482 -9.18 17.48 -8.71
CA ILE A 482 -9.76 18.83 -8.66
C ILE A 482 -9.78 19.29 -7.21
N LEU A 483 -9.13 20.40 -6.93
CA LEU A 483 -9.18 21.08 -5.65
C LEU A 483 -10.11 22.29 -5.76
N ALA A 484 -11.03 22.39 -4.81
CA ALA A 484 -12.00 23.47 -4.76
C ALA A 484 -12.25 23.94 -3.34
N GLU A 485 -12.78 25.14 -3.20
CA GLU A 485 -13.33 25.65 -1.97
C GLU A 485 -14.85 25.78 -2.10
N CYS A 486 -15.56 25.28 -1.09
CA CYS A 486 -17.00 25.39 -0.98
C CYS A 486 -17.35 26.04 0.36
N GLU A 487 -18.03 27.14 0.33
CA GLU A 487 -18.44 27.86 1.55
C GLU A 487 -19.48 27.03 2.34
N ASN A 488 -19.41 27.12 3.67
CA ASN A 488 -20.38 26.48 4.59
C ASN A 488 -20.49 24.94 4.57
N LEU A 489 -19.47 24.23 4.13
CA LEU A 489 -19.44 22.75 4.19
C LEU A 489 -19.56 22.20 5.63
N LEU A 490 -19.20 22.99 6.65
CA LEU A 490 -19.16 22.55 8.06
C LEU A 490 -20.32 23.08 8.92
N ASP A 491 -21.16 24.02 8.45
CA ASP A 491 -22.26 24.56 9.26
C ASP A 491 -23.41 23.57 9.54
N HIS A 492 -23.37 22.36 8.96
CA HIS A 492 -24.31 21.28 9.27
C HIS A 492 -23.95 20.45 10.53
N ASN A 493 -22.94 20.84 11.32
CA ASN A 493 -22.67 20.25 12.64
C ASN A 493 -23.63 20.69 13.77
N LYS A 494 -24.77 21.30 13.43
CA LYS A 494 -25.83 21.66 14.37
C LYS A 494 -27.14 20.92 14.07
N LEU A 495 -27.05 19.58 13.93
CA LEU A 495 -28.23 18.72 14.06
C LEU A 495 -27.89 17.50 14.90
#